data_d69e612ab6742c7ab60dcb2663b4d5bf
#
_entry.id   d69e612ab6742c7ab60dcb2663b4d5bf
#
_cell.length_a   1.000
_cell.length_b   1.000
_cell.length_c   1.000
_cell.angle_alpha   90.00
_cell.angle_beta   90.00
_cell.angle_gamma   90.00
#
_symmetry.space_group_name_H-M   'P 1'
#
loop_
_entity.id
_entity.type
_entity.pdbx_description
1 polymer ?
#
loop_
_entity_poly.entity_id
_entity_poly.type
_entity_poly.pdbx_seq_one_letter_code
_entity_poly.pdbx_strand_id
1 'polypeptide(L)'
;MDELDKWTEHAKDVLDFWPIAYYPFQMIKTESGAGLEDLCPEEEIKKDWEIVRRKVKEENANGYPMFMGYEWQGCGFDGDHNVFFLDNEQDMKHPMRYQELRDDYKDTEAIGIPHHVAYQLGSRGKNWATHDENFSPFAEIYSSHGCSENDTGGMDMERHLHMGPRTGETCYERGLEAGLHVGCMASGDNHNVPAACDHGTMCVLAEDASKAAIWAGMKARQDRKSTRQNSSHSRRSRMPSS
;
A
#
# COMPACT_ATOMS: atom_id res chain seq x y z
N MET A 1 20.74 11.79 11.23
CA MET A 1 19.30 11.57 10.99
C MET A 1 19.19 10.29 10.19
N ASP A 2 18.50 9.32 10.72
CA ASP A 2 18.22 8.05 10.07
C ASP A 2 17.45 8.31 8.76
N GLU A 3 17.49 7.38 7.82
CA GLU A 3 16.74 7.49 6.56
C GLU A 3 15.24 7.54 6.82
N LEU A 4 14.74 6.72 7.74
CA LEU A 4 13.34 6.72 8.17
C LEU A 4 12.91 8.07 8.77
N ASP A 5 13.77 8.75 9.53
CA ASP A 5 13.48 10.09 10.04
C ASP A 5 13.29 11.10 8.91
N LYS A 6 14.15 11.06 7.89
CA LYS A 6 14.04 11.94 6.72
C LYS A 6 12.76 11.71 5.95
N TRP A 7 12.38 10.45 5.77
CA TRP A 7 11.14 10.09 5.09
C TRP A 7 9.91 10.51 5.87
N THR A 8 9.96 10.36 7.19
CA THR A 8 8.87 10.81 8.08
C THR A 8 8.69 12.32 8.02
N GLU A 9 9.76 13.11 8.11
CA GLU A 9 9.67 14.56 8.00
C GLU A 9 9.13 14.99 6.63
N HIS A 10 9.58 14.35 5.56
CA HIS A 10 9.04 14.64 4.23
C HIS A 10 7.56 14.25 4.10
N ALA A 11 7.15 13.12 4.67
CA ALA A 11 5.75 12.70 4.66
C ALA A 11 4.86 13.73 5.37
N LYS A 12 5.29 14.29 6.49
CA LYS A 12 4.56 15.35 7.22
C LYS A 12 4.39 16.63 6.40
N ASP A 13 5.32 16.93 5.50
CA ASP A 13 5.24 18.12 4.64
C ASP A 13 4.21 17.96 3.51
N VAL A 14 3.89 16.73 3.10
CA VAL A 14 3.12 16.46 1.88
C VAL A 14 1.85 15.62 2.08
N LEU A 15 1.72 14.95 3.22
CA LEU A 15 0.60 14.05 3.55
C LEU A 15 -0.01 14.41 4.90
N ASP A 16 -1.33 14.28 5.04
CA ASP A 16 -2.05 14.44 6.31
C ASP A 16 -1.91 13.21 7.22
N PHE A 17 -1.64 12.05 6.65
CA PHE A 17 -1.33 10.80 7.33
C PHE A 17 -0.44 9.92 6.46
N TRP A 18 0.31 9.00 7.06
CA TRP A 18 1.22 8.14 6.32
C TRP A 18 1.15 6.67 6.75
N PRO A 19 0.67 5.77 5.87
CA PRO A 19 0.83 4.33 6.04
C PRO A 19 2.21 3.92 5.51
N ILE A 20 3.12 3.56 6.43
CA ILE A 20 4.42 3.02 6.05
C ILE A 20 4.32 1.51 5.81
N ALA A 21 4.69 1.05 4.61
CA ALA A 21 4.83 -0.36 4.30
C ALA A 21 6.32 -0.74 4.35
N TYR A 22 6.71 -1.45 5.41
CA TYR A 22 8.06 -2.00 5.50
C TYR A 22 8.25 -3.08 4.42
N TYR A 23 9.37 -3.02 3.71
CA TYR A 23 9.72 -3.96 2.65
C TYR A 23 10.70 -5.02 3.19
N PRO A 24 10.24 -6.25 3.49
CA PRO A 24 11.05 -7.25 4.16
C PRO A 24 11.88 -8.12 3.21
N PHE A 25 12.05 -7.72 1.95
CA PHE A 25 12.73 -8.52 0.93
C PHE A 25 14.09 -7.95 0.55
N GLN A 26 14.97 -8.83 0.08
CA GLN A 26 16.29 -8.52 -0.43
C GLN A 26 16.55 -9.21 -1.77
N MET A 27 17.39 -8.60 -2.59
CA MET A 27 17.85 -9.23 -3.83
C MET A 27 19.08 -10.09 -3.56
N ILE A 28 18.94 -11.39 -3.72
CA ILE A 28 20.06 -12.34 -3.65
C ILE A 28 20.55 -12.68 -5.07
N LYS A 29 21.87 -12.79 -5.24
CA LYS A 29 22.46 -13.24 -6.49
C LYS A 29 22.52 -14.76 -6.51
N THR A 30 21.88 -15.35 -7.51
CA THR A 30 22.00 -16.78 -7.76
C THR A 30 23.35 -17.13 -8.39
N GLU A 31 23.72 -18.41 -8.42
CA GLU A 31 24.93 -18.91 -9.07
C GLU A 31 25.00 -18.54 -10.56
N SER A 32 23.85 -18.42 -11.22
CA SER A 32 23.74 -17.97 -12.62
C SER A 32 23.92 -16.45 -12.79
N GLY A 33 24.04 -15.69 -11.69
CA GLY A 33 24.14 -14.24 -11.69
C GLY A 33 22.79 -13.52 -11.82
N ALA A 34 21.65 -14.26 -11.92
CA ALA A 34 20.33 -13.69 -11.88
C ALA A 34 20.02 -13.21 -10.45
N GLY A 35 19.29 -12.09 -10.34
CA GLY A 35 18.70 -11.67 -9.06
C GLY A 35 17.49 -12.53 -8.73
N LEU A 36 17.36 -12.92 -7.46
CA LEU A 36 16.16 -13.51 -6.90
C LEU A 36 15.77 -12.71 -5.67
N GLU A 37 14.51 -12.37 -5.58
CA GLU A 37 13.96 -11.70 -4.42
C GLU A 37 13.59 -12.73 -3.36
N ASP A 38 14.04 -12.52 -2.14
CA ASP A 38 13.81 -13.40 -1.01
C ASP A 38 13.66 -12.59 0.28
N LEU A 39 13.02 -13.16 1.30
CA LEU A 39 12.92 -12.52 2.60
C LEU A 39 14.30 -12.25 3.19
N CYS A 40 14.44 -11.10 3.83
CA CYS A 40 15.58 -10.82 4.70
C CYS A 40 15.66 -11.85 5.84
N PRO A 41 16.83 -12.05 6.47
CA PRO A 41 16.95 -12.88 7.65
C PRO A 41 15.96 -12.47 8.75
N GLU A 42 15.34 -13.44 9.41
CA GLU A 42 14.30 -13.21 10.41
C GLU A 42 14.71 -12.24 11.52
N GLU A 43 15.96 -12.33 11.97
CA GLU A 43 16.51 -11.43 13.01
C GLU A 43 16.65 -9.98 12.52
N GLU A 44 16.93 -9.78 11.25
CA GLU A 44 16.98 -8.46 10.61
C GLU A 44 15.57 -7.89 10.50
N ILE A 45 14.62 -8.67 9.99
CA ILE A 45 13.20 -8.30 9.91
C ILE A 45 12.68 -7.88 11.28
N LYS A 46 12.91 -8.67 12.33
CA LYS A 46 12.47 -8.34 13.69
C LYS A 46 13.07 -7.03 14.19
N LYS A 47 14.35 -6.83 13.97
CA LYS A 47 15.05 -5.59 14.36
C LYS A 47 14.48 -4.37 13.65
N ASP A 48 14.29 -4.46 12.35
CA ASP A 48 13.79 -3.34 11.56
C ASP A 48 12.31 -3.07 11.85
N TRP A 49 11.52 -4.11 12.07
CA TRP A 49 10.13 -3.99 12.48
C TRP A 49 9.97 -3.24 13.82
N GLU A 50 10.87 -3.48 14.78
CA GLU A 50 10.88 -2.71 16.03
C GLU A 50 11.28 -1.25 15.82
N ILE A 51 12.14 -0.95 14.85
CA ILE A 51 12.47 0.44 14.48
C ILE A 51 11.24 1.13 13.90
N VAL A 52 10.54 0.49 12.96
CA VAL A 52 9.28 1.00 12.38
C VAL A 52 8.23 1.21 13.47
N ARG A 53 8.02 0.20 14.33
CA ARG A 53 7.07 0.25 15.45
C ARG A 53 7.31 1.45 16.36
N ARG A 54 8.56 1.65 16.76
CA ARG A 54 8.96 2.76 17.63
C ARG A 54 8.69 4.11 16.95
N LYS A 55 9.07 4.26 15.67
CA LYS A 55 8.83 5.50 14.91
C LYS A 55 7.34 5.80 14.79
N VAL A 56 6.53 4.84 14.44
CA VAL A 56 5.08 5.00 14.32
C VAL A 56 4.45 5.40 15.66
N LYS A 57 4.87 4.78 16.77
CA LYS A 57 4.41 5.17 18.12
C LYS A 57 4.79 6.60 18.48
N GLU A 58 6.02 6.99 18.19
CA GLU A 58 6.51 8.35 18.42
C GLU A 58 5.69 9.40 17.66
N GLU A 59 5.49 9.19 16.36
CA GLU A 59 4.76 10.16 15.53
C GLU A 59 3.27 10.23 15.89
N ASN A 60 2.65 9.09 16.19
CA ASN A 60 1.26 9.07 16.68
C ASN A 60 1.13 9.82 18.01
N ALA A 61 2.10 9.72 18.92
CA ALA A 61 2.12 10.48 20.18
C ALA A 61 2.31 11.98 19.93
N ASN A 62 2.99 12.36 18.86
CA ASN A 62 3.19 13.75 18.43
C ASN A 62 2.00 14.30 17.61
N GLY A 63 0.95 13.51 17.39
CA GLY A 63 -0.28 13.92 16.71
C GLY A 63 -0.25 13.77 15.19
N TYR A 64 0.76 13.11 14.62
CA TYR A 64 0.80 12.77 13.21
C TYR A 64 0.33 11.32 13.00
N PRO A 65 -0.80 11.08 12.30
CA PRO A 65 -1.32 9.74 12.12
C PRO A 65 -0.40 8.90 11.20
N MET A 66 0.26 7.91 11.77
CA MET A 66 1.01 6.90 11.03
C MET A 66 0.41 5.52 11.25
N PHE A 67 0.34 4.73 10.18
CA PHE A 67 -0.06 3.34 10.23
C PHE A 67 1.15 2.45 9.98
N MET A 68 1.36 1.51 10.88
CA MET A 68 2.38 0.48 10.73
C MET A 68 1.90 -0.58 9.74
N GLY A 69 2.74 -0.96 8.80
CA GLY A 69 2.42 -1.98 7.82
C GLY A 69 3.65 -2.54 7.13
N TYR A 70 3.44 -3.55 6.31
CA TYR A 70 4.48 -4.20 5.54
C TYR A 70 3.94 -4.75 4.23
N GLU A 71 4.82 -5.01 3.28
CA GLU A 71 4.48 -5.71 2.05
C GLU A 71 4.56 -7.22 2.23
N TRP A 72 3.49 -7.91 1.83
CA TRP A 72 3.40 -9.35 1.75
C TRP A 72 3.28 -9.79 0.28
N GLN A 73 4.11 -10.76 -0.14
CA GLN A 73 4.10 -11.26 -1.51
C GLN A 73 3.63 -12.73 -1.61
N GLY A 74 3.76 -13.51 -0.54
CA GLY A 74 3.37 -14.93 -0.52
C GLY A 74 4.13 -15.74 -1.57
N CYS A 75 3.39 -16.57 -2.32
CA CYS A 75 3.94 -17.40 -3.39
C CYS A 75 3.60 -16.89 -4.81
N GLY A 76 3.18 -15.64 -4.94
CA GLY A 76 2.82 -15.01 -6.21
C GLY A 76 1.45 -15.39 -6.80
N PHE A 77 0.73 -16.36 -6.21
CA PHE A 77 -0.57 -16.80 -6.75
C PHE A 77 -1.77 -15.92 -6.38
N ASP A 78 -1.64 -15.11 -5.35
CA ASP A 78 -2.75 -14.30 -4.83
C ASP A 78 -2.54 -12.80 -5.06
N GLY A 79 -1.40 -12.40 -5.63
CA GLY A 79 -0.96 -11.02 -5.79
C GLY A 79 -0.36 -10.45 -4.51
N ASP A 80 0.42 -9.40 -4.65
CA ASP A 80 1.11 -8.75 -3.54
C ASP A 80 0.14 -7.84 -2.76
N HIS A 81 0.30 -7.75 -1.45
CA HIS A 81 -0.57 -6.96 -0.59
C HIS A 81 0.25 -6.14 0.41
N ASN A 82 -0.11 -4.88 0.58
CA ASN A 82 0.33 -4.08 1.71
C ASN A 82 -0.61 -4.31 2.89
N VAL A 83 -0.09 -4.82 4.00
CA VAL A 83 -0.85 -5.11 5.22
C VAL A 83 -0.62 -4.01 6.23
N PHE A 84 -1.67 -3.31 6.66
CA PHE A 84 -1.62 -2.24 7.65
C PHE A 84 -2.44 -2.58 8.89
N PHE A 85 -2.07 -1.96 10.03
CA PHE A 85 -2.68 -2.18 11.33
C PHE A 85 -3.16 -0.88 11.97
N LEU A 86 -4.31 -0.94 12.65
CA LEU A 86 -4.77 0.16 13.47
C LEU A 86 -3.90 0.32 14.71
N ASP A 87 -3.62 -0.78 15.43
CA ASP A 87 -2.69 -0.75 16.56
C ASP A 87 -1.23 -0.89 16.09
N ASN A 88 -0.29 -0.74 17.03
CA ASN A 88 1.14 -0.80 16.72
C ASN A 88 1.84 -1.98 17.40
N GLU A 89 1.09 -3.03 17.77
CA GLU A 89 1.64 -4.16 18.52
C GLU A 89 1.72 -5.46 17.70
N GLN A 90 1.24 -5.41 16.45
CA GLN A 90 1.19 -6.60 15.60
C GLN A 90 2.57 -7.01 15.07
N ASP A 91 2.77 -8.31 14.98
CA ASP A 91 3.93 -8.89 14.32
C ASP A 91 3.64 -9.20 12.84
N MET A 92 4.69 -9.18 12.03
CA MET A 92 4.57 -9.58 10.63
C MET A 92 4.34 -11.10 10.51
N LYS A 93 3.50 -11.47 9.56
CA LYS A 93 3.24 -12.86 9.16
C LYS A 93 3.51 -13.02 7.68
N HIS A 94 4.21 -14.09 7.31
CA HIS A 94 4.55 -14.39 5.92
C HIS A 94 4.08 -15.77 5.49
N PRO A 95 2.78 -16.09 5.60
CA PRO A 95 2.25 -17.33 5.06
C PRO A 95 2.35 -17.31 3.52
N MET A 96 2.25 -18.49 2.90
CA MET A 96 2.38 -18.62 1.46
C MET A 96 1.12 -18.20 0.70
N ARG A 97 -0.06 -18.24 1.33
CA ARG A 97 -1.34 -17.98 0.69
C ARG A 97 -2.09 -16.84 1.38
N TYR A 98 -2.81 -16.07 0.58
CA TYR A 98 -3.62 -14.96 1.05
C TYR A 98 -4.70 -15.36 2.09
N GLN A 99 -5.31 -16.55 1.92
CA GLN A 99 -6.29 -17.02 2.90
C GLN A 99 -5.65 -17.26 4.28
N GLU A 100 -4.43 -17.76 4.30
CA GLU A 100 -3.66 -17.96 5.55
C GLU A 100 -3.32 -16.60 6.17
N LEU A 101 -2.91 -15.62 5.35
CA LEU A 101 -2.63 -14.25 5.80
C LEU A 101 -3.87 -13.61 6.45
N ARG A 102 -5.02 -13.71 5.79
CA ARG A 102 -6.30 -13.25 6.33
C ARG A 102 -6.65 -13.94 7.65
N ASP A 103 -6.49 -15.26 7.71
CA ASP A 103 -6.81 -16.06 8.89
C ASP A 103 -5.87 -15.77 10.06
N ASP A 104 -4.61 -15.45 9.80
CA ASP A 104 -3.62 -15.01 10.80
C ASP A 104 -4.00 -13.68 11.46
N TYR A 105 -4.73 -12.80 10.74
CA TYR A 105 -5.15 -11.48 11.24
C TYR A 105 -6.66 -11.34 11.46
N LYS A 106 -7.41 -12.44 11.47
CA LYS A 106 -8.89 -12.42 11.58
C LYS A 106 -9.44 -11.73 12.84
N ASP A 107 -8.67 -11.76 13.92
CA ASP A 107 -9.02 -11.16 15.22
C ASP A 107 -8.27 -9.83 15.45
N THR A 108 -7.69 -9.26 14.39
CA THR A 108 -6.88 -8.04 14.42
C THR A 108 -7.54 -6.95 13.56
N GLU A 109 -7.45 -5.70 14.00
CA GLU A 109 -7.80 -4.56 13.15
C GLU A 109 -6.70 -4.36 12.10
N ALA A 110 -6.80 -5.15 11.03
CA ALA A 110 -5.88 -5.16 9.90
C ALA A 110 -6.63 -4.92 8.57
N ILE A 111 -5.91 -4.34 7.60
CA ILE A 111 -6.35 -4.16 6.22
C ILE A 111 -5.22 -4.66 5.31
N GLY A 112 -5.53 -5.60 4.42
CA GLY A 112 -4.64 -6.05 3.36
C GLY A 112 -5.03 -5.39 2.04
N ILE A 113 -4.15 -4.59 1.44
CA ILE A 113 -4.42 -3.85 0.21
C ILE A 113 -3.67 -4.51 -0.94
N PRO A 114 -4.35 -5.21 -1.87
CA PRO A 114 -3.70 -5.67 -3.09
C PRO A 114 -3.26 -4.46 -3.92
N HIS A 115 -1.99 -4.46 -4.34
CA HIS A 115 -1.42 -3.38 -5.13
C HIS A 115 -0.88 -3.90 -6.46
N HIS A 116 -0.62 -3.00 -7.42
CA HIS A 116 -0.22 -3.30 -8.81
C HIS A 116 -0.88 -4.55 -9.40
N VAL A 117 -2.19 -4.70 -9.16
CA VAL A 117 -2.97 -5.93 -9.37
C VAL A 117 -2.93 -6.50 -10.80
N ALA A 118 -2.65 -5.67 -11.82
CA ALA A 118 -2.70 -6.05 -13.23
C ALA A 118 -1.40 -6.70 -13.76
N TYR A 119 -0.69 -7.47 -12.94
CA TYR A 119 0.32 -8.40 -13.42
C TYR A 119 -0.29 -9.76 -13.74
N GLN A 120 0.44 -10.59 -14.49
CA GLN A 120 -0.01 -11.94 -14.80
C GLN A 120 -0.25 -12.76 -13.53
N LEU A 121 -1.33 -13.52 -13.50
CA LEU A 121 -1.63 -14.46 -12.41
C LEU A 121 -0.49 -15.47 -12.23
N GLY A 122 -0.08 -15.69 -11.00
CA GLY A 122 1.09 -16.53 -10.68
C GLY A 122 2.43 -15.76 -10.73
N SER A 123 2.38 -14.47 -11.11
CA SER A 123 3.52 -13.56 -11.12
C SER A 123 3.08 -12.20 -10.61
N ARG A 124 2.73 -12.06 -9.34
CA ARG A 124 2.25 -10.84 -8.67
C ARG A 124 0.81 -10.42 -9.00
N GLY A 125 0.15 -10.96 -10.03
CA GLY A 125 -1.21 -10.61 -10.40
C GLY A 125 -2.24 -11.03 -9.37
N LYS A 126 -3.24 -10.18 -9.13
CA LYS A 126 -4.30 -10.45 -8.14
C LYS A 126 -5.18 -11.63 -8.55
N ASN A 127 -5.33 -12.57 -7.65
CA ASN A 127 -6.35 -13.62 -7.75
C ASN A 127 -7.67 -13.13 -7.11
N TRP A 128 -8.61 -12.68 -7.93
CA TRP A 128 -9.90 -12.19 -7.45
C TRP A 128 -10.78 -13.29 -6.86
N ALA A 129 -10.56 -14.56 -7.22
CA ALA A 129 -11.33 -15.68 -6.68
C ALA A 129 -11.05 -15.96 -5.19
N THR A 130 -9.91 -15.50 -4.66
CA THR A 130 -9.52 -15.64 -3.25
C THR A 130 -9.76 -14.37 -2.42
N HIS A 131 -10.23 -13.28 -3.06
CA HIS A 131 -10.40 -11.99 -2.42
C HIS A 131 -11.43 -12.03 -1.30
N ASP A 132 -11.14 -11.35 -0.19
CA ASP A 132 -12.04 -11.18 0.95
C ASP A 132 -12.23 -9.68 1.21
N GLU A 133 -13.45 -9.19 1.02
CA GLU A 133 -13.80 -7.77 1.11
C GLU A 133 -13.71 -7.20 2.54
N ASN A 134 -13.71 -8.06 3.58
CA ASN A 134 -13.59 -7.62 4.97
C ASN A 134 -12.13 -7.34 5.34
N PHE A 135 -11.20 -8.18 4.83
CA PHE A 135 -9.78 -7.98 5.03
C PHE A 135 -9.19 -7.01 4.01
N SER A 136 -9.67 -7.04 2.75
CA SER A 136 -9.23 -6.18 1.66
C SER A 136 -10.38 -5.32 1.12
N PRO A 137 -10.76 -4.24 1.83
CA PRO A 137 -11.92 -3.42 1.46
C PRO A 137 -11.70 -2.62 0.17
N PHE A 138 -10.47 -2.42 -0.27
CA PHE A 138 -10.11 -1.75 -1.53
C PHE A 138 -8.84 -2.34 -2.15
N ALA A 139 -8.58 -1.95 -3.41
CA ALA A 139 -7.41 -2.33 -4.16
C ALA A 139 -6.79 -1.10 -4.84
N GLU A 140 -5.49 -1.16 -5.05
CA GLU A 140 -4.76 -0.13 -5.78
C GLU A 140 -5.03 -0.23 -7.28
N ILE A 141 -5.44 0.88 -7.87
CA ILE A 141 -5.69 0.98 -9.32
C ILE A 141 -4.60 1.76 -10.06
N TYR A 142 -3.74 2.48 -9.34
CA TYR A 142 -2.66 3.26 -9.94
C TYR A 142 -1.54 3.56 -8.94
N SER A 143 -0.31 3.35 -9.39
CA SER A 143 0.91 3.70 -8.66
C SER A 143 2.07 3.94 -9.63
N SER A 144 3.31 3.87 -9.17
CA SER A 144 4.51 3.88 -10.02
C SER A 144 4.52 2.73 -11.02
N HIS A 145 3.81 1.65 -10.74
CA HIS A 145 3.63 0.50 -11.65
C HIS A 145 2.66 0.77 -12.81
N GLY A 146 2.04 1.95 -12.86
CA GLY A 146 1.08 2.31 -13.90
C GLY A 146 -0.36 1.94 -13.57
N CYS A 147 -1.22 1.96 -14.57
CA CYS A 147 -2.65 1.69 -14.42
C CYS A 147 -2.92 0.20 -14.20
N SER A 148 -3.72 -0.09 -13.17
CA SER A 148 -4.26 -1.42 -12.90
C SER A 148 -5.80 -1.43 -12.90
N GLU A 149 -6.45 -0.34 -13.32
CA GLU A 149 -7.90 -0.20 -13.34
C GLU A 149 -8.53 -1.10 -14.42
N ASN A 150 -8.07 -0.95 -15.66
CA ASN A 150 -8.51 -1.74 -16.81
C ASN A 150 -7.45 -1.72 -17.92
N ASP A 151 -7.67 -2.51 -18.98
CA ASP A 151 -6.80 -2.61 -20.14
C ASP A 151 -7.29 -1.80 -21.37
N THR A 152 -8.43 -1.10 -21.23
CA THR A 152 -9.06 -0.32 -22.30
C THR A 152 -8.97 1.19 -22.09
N GLY A 153 -8.47 1.61 -20.93
CA GLY A 153 -8.33 3.01 -20.55
C GLY A 153 -7.18 3.73 -21.26
N GLY A 154 -7.20 5.05 -21.20
CA GLY A 154 -6.16 5.89 -21.76
C GLY A 154 -4.89 6.03 -20.93
N MET A 155 -4.81 5.33 -19.80
CA MET A 155 -3.64 5.35 -18.91
C MET A 155 -2.72 4.18 -19.20
N ASP A 156 -1.41 4.43 -19.13
CA ASP A 156 -0.39 3.44 -19.41
C ASP A 156 -0.38 2.32 -18.36
N MET A 157 -0.66 1.10 -18.81
CA MET A 157 -0.55 -0.13 -18.04
C MET A 157 0.87 -0.73 -18.12
N GLU A 158 1.62 -0.40 -19.15
CA GLU A 158 2.89 -1.07 -19.50
C GLU A 158 4.11 -0.46 -18.81
N ARG A 159 4.01 -0.17 -17.52
CA ARG A 159 5.14 0.26 -16.70
C ARG A 159 5.76 -0.92 -15.96
N HIS A 160 7.04 -0.80 -15.65
CA HIS A 160 7.77 -1.80 -14.85
C HIS A 160 7.67 -3.24 -15.38
N LEU A 161 7.69 -3.42 -16.69
CA LEU A 161 7.62 -4.75 -17.33
C LEU A 161 8.71 -5.72 -16.86
N HIS A 162 9.80 -5.22 -16.28
CA HIS A 162 10.86 -6.04 -15.70
C HIS A 162 10.40 -6.86 -14.48
N MET A 163 9.25 -6.51 -13.88
CA MET A 163 8.66 -7.22 -12.75
C MET A 163 7.65 -8.29 -13.18
N GLY A 164 7.42 -8.45 -14.45
CA GLY A 164 6.51 -9.44 -15.02
C GLY A 164 5.58 -8.84 -16.09
N PRO A 165 4.91 -9.70 -16.84
CA PRO A 165 3.95 -9.25 -17.85
C PRO A 165 2.73 -8.56 -17.20
N ARG A 166 2.33 -7.45 -17.77
CA ARG A 166 1.06 -6.78 -17.41
C ARG A 166 -0.09 -7.39 -18.22
N THR A 167 -1.27 -7.48 -17.61
CA THR A 167 -2.45 -8.06 -18.26
C THR A 167 -3.73 -7.46 -17.72
N GLY A 168 -4.76 -7.35 -18.58
CA GLY A 168 -6.10 -6.97 -18.17
C GLY A 168 -6.87 -8.07 -17.44
N GLU A 169 -6.39 -9.32 -17.47
CA GLU A 169 -7.08 -10.46 -16.86
C GLU A 169 -7.16 -10.40 -15.32
N THR A 170 -6.27 -9.64 -14.71
CA THR A 170 -6.17 -9.47 -13.25
C THR A 170 -6.43 -8.03 -12.81
N CYS A 171 -6.77 -7.13 -13.74
CA CYS A 171 -7.04 -5.74 -13.41
C CYS A 171 -8.24 -5.57 -12.47
N TYR A 172 -8.38 -4.40 -11.88
CA TYR A 172 -9.43 -4.09 -10.92
C TYR A 172 -10.86 -4.32 -11.46
N GLU A 173 -11.09 -3.98 -12.72
CA GLU A 173 -12.39 -4.20 -13.38
C GLU A 173 -12.84 -5.66 -13.32
N ARG A 174 -11.91 -6.63 -13.37
CA ARG A 174 -12.23 -8.06 -13.25
C ARG A 174 -12.76 -8.44 -11.87
N GLY A 175 -12.27 -7.77 -10.82
CA GLY A 175 -12.85 -7.91 -9.48
C GLY A 175 -14.31 -7.45 -9.43
N LEU A 176 -14.61 -6.31 -10.04
CA LEU A 176 -15.98 -5.78 -10.14
C LEU A 176 -16.88 -6.69 -10.98
N GLU A 177 -16.40 -7.20 -12.11
CA GLU A 177 -17.14 -8.15 -12.95
C GLU A 177 -17.43 -9.47 -12.25
N ALA A 178 -16.55 -9.89 -11.32
CA ALA A 178 -16.78 -11.04 -10.45
C ALA A 178 -17.83 -10.78 -9.36
N GLY A 179 -18.39 -9.57 -9.29
CA GLY A 179 -19.42 -9.17 -8.33
C GLY A 179 -18.88 -8.72 -6.97
N LEU A 180 -17.58 -8.46 -6.86
CA LEU A 180 -16.98 -7.96 -5.62
C LEU A 180 -17.25 -6.46 -5.42
N HIS A 181 -17.46 -6.07 -4.16
CA HIS A 181 -17.66 -4.68 -3.76
C HIS A 181 -16.34 -4.12 -3.16
N VAL A 182 -15.39 -3.88 -4.01
CA VAL A 182 -14.05 -3.40 -3.64
C VAL A 182 -13.94 -1.92 -3.95
N GLY A 183 -13.53 -1.11 -2.98
CA GLY A 183 -13.15 0.29 -3.21
C GLY A 183 -11.86 0.38 -4.04
N CYS A 184 -11.58 1.56 -4.57
CA CYS A 184 -10.34 1.79 -5.31
C CYS A 184 -9.49 2.86 -4.64
N MET A 185 -8.18 2.65 -4.66
CA MET A 185 -7.23 3.64 -4.18
C MET A 185 -6.09 3.83 -5.18
N ALA A 186 -5.31 4.88 -4.98
CA ALA A 186 -4.07 5.08 -5.68
C ALA A 186 -2.96 5.42 -4.68
N SER A 187 -1.75 4.98 -4.92
CA SER A 187 -0.61 5.19 -4.04
C SER A 187 0.68 5.47 -4.82
N GLY A 188 1.79 5.69 -4.12
CA GLY A 188 3.09 5.86 -4.73
C GLY A 188 3.73 4.55 -5.14
N ASP A 189 3.61 3.55 -4.29
CA ASP A 189 4.41 2.32 -4.37
C ASP A 189 5.91 2.66 -4.58
N ASN A 190 6.40 3.46 -3.68
CA ASN A 190 7.65 4.20 -3.84
C ASN A 190 8.63 3.70 -2.80
N HIS A 191 9.77 3.18 -3.25
CA HIS A 191 10.84 2.64 -2.41
C HIS A 191 11.89 3.69 -2.02
N ASN A 192 11.58 4.97 -2.21
CA ASN A 192 12.45 6.09 -1.86
C ASN A 192 11.76 6.98 -0.83
N VAL A 193 11.66 8.27 -1.12
CA VAL A 193 11.00 9.24 -0.24
C VAL A 193 9.50 9.29 -0.53
N PRO A 194 8.62 9.30 0.49
CA PRO A 194 7.19 9.50 0.27
C PRO A 194 6.93 10.75 -0.56
N ALA A 195 6.18 10.60 -1.66
CA ALA A 195 5.90 11.70 -2.56
C ALA A 195 4.42 11.72 -2.92
N ALA A 196 3.74 12.80 -2.58
CA ALA A 196 2.33 13.00 -2.93
C ALA A 196 2.11 13.41 -4.38
N CYS A 197 3.17 13.58 -5.18
CA CYS A 197 3.06 14.32 -6.43
C CYS A 197 3.29 13.52 -7.70
N ASP A 198 3.98 12.37 -7.66
CA ASP A 198 4.45 11.72 -8.88
C ASP A 198 3.57 10.58 -9.37
N HIS A 199 2.78 10.00 -8.47
CA HIS A 199 1.93 8.85 -8.76
C HIS A 199 0.53 9.03 -8.17
N GLY A 200 -0.01 8.02 -7.48
CA GLY A 200 -1.30 8.10 -6.85
C GLY A 200 -1.25 8.66 -5.43
N THR A 201 -2.33 9.27 -5.01
CA THR A 201 -2.56 9.67 -3.62
C THR A 201 -4.00 9.36 -3.25
N MET A 202 -4.18 8.74 -2.09
CA MET A 202 -5.48 8.42 -1.53
C MET A 202 -5.98 9.57 -0.65
N CYS A 203 -7.27 9.89 -0.75
CA CYS A 203 -7.97 10.77 0.19
C CYS A 203 -9.05 9.98 0.90
N VAL A 204 -9.07 10.03 2.24
CA VAL A 204 -10.08 9.37 3.07
C VAL A 204 -11.04 10.42 3.63
N LEU A 205 -12.34 10.16 3.55
CA LEU A 205 -13.35 10.94 4.25
C LEU A 205 -13.47 10.42 5.69
N ALA A 206 -13.03 11.23 6.64
CA ALA A 206 -13.05 10.91 8.06
C ALA A 206 -13.72 12.03 8.86
N GLU A 207 -14.23 11.72 10.05
CA GLU A 207 -14.85 12.72 10.93
C GLU A 207 -13.86 13.76 11.43
N ASP A 208 -12.61 13.33 11.66
CA ASP A 208 -11.49 14.19 12.03
C ASP A 208 -10.16 13.57 11.53
N ALA A 209 -9.05 14.23 11.81
CA ALA A 209 -7.72 13.79 11.41
C ALA A 209 -7.08 12.78 12.38
N SER A 210 -7.83 12.17 13.28
CA SER A 210 -7.29 11.14 14.16
C SER A 210 -7.04 9.83 13.42
N LYS A 211 -6.04 9.08 13.86
CA LYS A 211 -5.73 7.74 13.32
C LYS A 211 -6.97 6.83 13.31
N ALA A 212 -7.78 6.87 14.38
CA ALA A 212 -8.98 6.05 14.51
C ALA A 212 -10.08 6.46 13.51
N ALA A 213 -10.30 7.77 13.31
CA ALA A 213 -11.30 8.27 12.37
C ALA A 213 -10.89 7.96 10.91
N ILE A 214 -9.60 8.13 10.57
CA ILE A 214 -9.06 7.76 9.26
C ILE A 214 -9.25 6.26 9.01
N TRP A 215 -8.92 5.41 9.99
CA TRP A 215 -9.12 3.96 9.91
C TRP A 215 -10.57 3.58 9.69
N ALA A 216 -11.49 4.19 10.44
CA ALA A 216 -12.93 3.97 10.28
C ALA A 216 -13.41 4.37 8.88
N GLY A 217 -12.92 5.51 8.35
CA GLY A 217 -13.19 5.94 6.98
C GLY A 217 -12.70 4.94 5.93
N MET A 218 -11.48 4.42 6.11
CA MET A 218 -10.95 3.36 5.25
C MET A 218 -11.80 2.09 5.30
N LYS A 219 -12.11 1.57 6.49
CA LYS A 219 -12.95 0.37 6.66
C LYS A 219 -14.36 0.55 6.07
N ALA A 220 -14.91 1.75 6.13
CA ALA A 220 -16.20 2.10 5.55
C ALA A 220 -16.11 2.38 4.04
N ARG A 221 -14.95 2.25 3.42
CA ARG A 221 -14.71 2.57 1.99
C ARG A 221 -15.10 4.01 1.62
N GLN A 222 -14.88 4.94 2.55
CA GLN A 222 -15.11 6.37 2.36
C GLN A 222 -13.87 7.06 1.78
N ASP A 223 -13.24 6.41 0.83
CA ASP A 223 -12.10 6.91 0.10
C ASP A 223 -12.52 7.67 -1.17
N ARG A 224 -11.72 8.64 -1.57
CA ARG A 224 -11.81 9.29 -2.88
C ARG A 224 -10.47 9.22 -3.57
N LYS A 225 -10.48 8.67 -4.78
CA LYS A 225 -9.36 8.74 -5.71
C LYS A 225 -9.09 10.21 -6.06
N SER A 226 -7.92 10.73 -5.74
CA SER A 226 -7.39 11.94 -6.34
C SER A 226 -6.55 11.56 -7.56
N THR A 227 -7.14 11.57 -8.72
CA THR A 227 -6.35 11.58 -9.97
C THR A 227 -5.92 13.00 -10.25
N ARG A 228 -4.64 13.19 -10.46
CA ARG A 228 -4.00 14.47 -10.77
C ARG A 228 -4.38 14.98 -12.16
N GLN A 229 -5.64 15.28 -12.37
CA GLN A 229 -6.09 15.90 -13.62
C GLN A 229 -6.66 17.31 -13.45
N ASN A 230 -6.36 18.00 -12.33
CA ASN A 230 -6.59 19.46 -12.23
C ASN A 230 -5.78 20.06 -11.09
N SER A 231 -4.48 20.21 -11.25
CA SER A 231 -3.65 21.07 -10.40
C SER A 231 -3.67 22.51 -10.87
N SER A 232 -4.87 23.10 -11.01
CA SER A 232 -5.04 24.55 -11.17
C SER A 232 -5.76 25.18 -9.98
N HIS A 233 -5.66 24.58 -8.78
CA HIS A 233 -6.05 25.29 -7.56
C HIS A 233 -4.84 25.88 -6.88
N SER A 234 -4.64 27.17 -7.17
CA SER A 234 -3.74 28.08 -6.48
C SER A 234 -3.67 27.81 -4.97
N ARG A 235 -2.44 27.71 -4.45
CA ARG A 235 -2.16 27.92 -3.04
C ARG A 235 -2.81 29.24 -2.60
N ARG A 236 -3.90 29.17 -1.85
CA ARG A 236 -4.33 30.30 -1.07
C ARG A 236 -3.34 30.43 0.09
N SER A 237 -2.40 31.34 -0.07
CA SER A 237 -1.57 31.83 1.01
C SER A 237 -2.47 32.24 2.18
N ARG A 238 -2.28 31.64 3.34
CA ARG A 238 -2.77 32.21 4.58
C ARG A 238 -2.02 33.53 4.78
N MET A 239 -2.70 34.65 4.60
CA MET A 239 -2.19 35.93 5.07
C MET A 239 -2.31 35.95 6.60
N PRO A 240 -1.29 36.39 7.33
CA PRO A 240 -1.45 36.70 8.75
C PRO A 240 -2.38 37.90 8.90
N SER A 241 -3.38 37.75 9.78
CA SER A 241 -4.20 38.86 10.22
C SER A 241 -3.34 39.78 11.07
N SER A 242 -3.21 41.02 10.63
CA SER A 242 -2.74 42.16 11.39
C SER A 242 -3.66 42.46 12.58
#